data_de8f7b03d9f449f9bd49c1993b74e586
#
_entry.id   de8f7b03d9f449f9bd49c1993b74e586
#
_cell.length_a   1.000
_cell.length_b   1.000
_cell.length_c   1.000
_cell.angle_alpha   90.00
_cell.angle_beta   90.00
_cell.angle_gamma   90.00
#
_symmetry.space_group_name_H-M   'P 1'
#
loop_
_entity.id
_entity.type
_entity.pdbx_description
1 polymer ?
#
loop_
_entity_poly.entity_id
_entity_poly.type
_entity_poly.pdbx_seq_one_letter_code
_entity_poly.pdbx_strand_id
1 'polypeptide(L)'
;MSEDGLRRARVIAVGRNAAWIVADDESEPRLASLRKAARYAMPVPGDLVSASVIADDRVVVDGLHPRGFALARRTGGGRTKIMAANVDTIAIVAALVDPPLHFAMVDRLVAFAVQHDVAPLLLLMKADLAGEAAAERVATAYRRIDVPVLILHPKAGRGIEGLREVLAARHALLVGNSGVGKSSIFRALGGIGIVGDLSRFGRGRQTTTSARLVRVDGGFLIDSPGIGEFALDPMPATEAAWLFVEMRAPATRCRFADCRHLSEPDCAVRQAVETGEIAASRYASYREIVEAPGA
;
A
#
# COMPACT_ATOMS: atom_id res chain seq x y z
N MET A 1 0.00 25.11 23.67
CA MET A 1 0.92 25.99 22.93
C MET A 1 2.31 25.62 23.42
N SER A 2 3.02 24.78 22.66
CA SER A 2 4.44 24.49 22.93
C SER A 2 5.26 25.71 22.48
N GLU A 3 6.25 26.05 23.29
CA GLU A 3 7.00 27.31 23.24
C GLU A 3 7.79 27.62 21.95
N ASP A 4 7.75 26.79 20.92
CA ASP A 4 8.58 26.96 19.70
C ASP A 4 7.81 27.19 18.40
N GLY A 5 6.50 27.34 18.39
CA GLY A 5 5.73 27.53 17.13
C GLY A 5 5.83 26.34 16.14
N LEU A 6 6.42 25.22 16.55
CA LEU A 6 6.56 24.00 15.77
C LEU A 6 5.25 23.21 15.80
N ARG A 7 4.68 22.96 14.63
CA ARG A 7 3.49 22.11 14.48
C ARG A 7 3.87 20.77 13.91
N ARG A 8 3.23 19.72 14.40
CA ARG A 8 3.33 18.38 13.80
C ARG A 8 2.42 18.34 12.59
N ALA A 9 2.95 17.86 11.48
CA ALA A 9 2.22 17.77 10.23
C ALA A 9 2.57 16.47 9.48
N ARG A 10 1.70 16.08 8.56
CA ARG A 10 1.91 14.92 7.71
C ARG A 10 2.18 15.35 6.28
N VAL A 11 3.16 14.72 5.66
CA VAL A 11 3.52 14.95 4.25
C VAL A 11 2.51 14.24 3.36
N ILE A 12 1.94 14.97 2.41
CA ILE A 12 0.98 14.47 1.43
C ILE A 12 1.66 14.20 0.09
N ALA A 13 2.44 15.18 -0.37
CA ALA A 13 3.14 15.10 -1.64
C ALA A 13 4.46 15.85 -1.52
N VAL A 14 5.47 15.41 -2.29
CA VAL A 14 6.81 15.98 -2.24
C VAL A 14 7.27 16.39 -3.61
N GLY A 15 7.76 17.62 -3.72
CA GLY A 15 8.50 18.14 -4.85
C GLY A 15 9.98 18.29 -4.54
N ARG A 16 10.71 18.96 -5.43
CA ARG A 16 12.17 19.11 -5.30
C ARG A 16 12.60 19.92 -4.07
N ASN A 17 11.88 21.00 -3.76
CA ASN A 17 12.24 21.95 -2.70
C ASN A 17 11.07 22.27 -1.76
N ALA A 18 9.91 21.65 -1.95
CA ALA A 18 8.70 21.91 -1.19
C ALA A 18 7.91 20.61 -1.03
N ALA A 19 7.06 20.57 -0.02
CA ALA A 19 6.12 19.49 0.21
C ALA A 19 4.74 20.08 0.50
N TRP A 20 3.69 19.39 0.12
CA TRP A 20 2.36 19.59 0.65
C TRP A 20 2.27 18.85 1.98
N ILE A 21 1.88 19.56 3.03
CA ILE A 21 1.70 19.03 4.37
C ILE A 21 0.32 19.39 4.90
N VAL A 22 -0.17 18.59 5.82
CA VAL A 22 -1.38 18.87 6.58
C VAL A 22 -1.07 18.72 8.06
N ALA A 23 -1.33 19.77 8.84
CA ALA A 23 -1.15 19.69 10.28
C ALA A 23 -2.25 18.81 10.91
N ASP A 24 -1.96 18.21 12.07
CA ASP A 24 -2.90 17.30 12.72
C ASP A 24 -4.21 18.01 13.11
N ASP A 25 -4.15 19.33 13.39
CA ASP A 25 -5.25 20.21 13.75
C ASP A 25 -5.90 20.97 12.57
N GLU A 26 -5.40 20.79 11.34
CA GLU A 26 -5.89 21.46 10.14
C GLU A 26 -6.57 20.46 9.19
N SER A 27 -7.60 20.91 8.47
CA SER A 27 -8.28 20.12 7.44
C SER A 27 -7.68 20.33 6.04
N GLU A 28 -7.07 21.49 5.80
CA GLU A 28 -6.56 21.87 4.50
C GLU A 28 -5.05 21.74 4.43
N PRO A 29 -4.54 21.23 3.30
CA PRO A 29 -3.11 21.13 3.09
C PRO A 29 -2.49 22.49 2.80
N ARG A 30 -1.26 22.66 3.29
CA ARG A 30 -0.45 23.85 3.05
C ARG A 30 0.82 23.49 2.30
N LEU A 31 1.25 24.37 1.41
CA LEU A 31 2.55 24.23 0.75
C LEU A 31 3.65 24.71 1.70
N ALA A 32 4.59 23.85 2.01
CA ALA A 32 5.72 24.12 2.87
C ALA A 32 7.05 24.02 2.11
N SER A 33 7.95 24.94 2.32
CA SER A 33 9.32 24.84 1.83
C SER A 33 10.13 23.87 2.68
N LEU A 34 11.04 23.13 2.05
CA LEU A 34 11.92 22.19 2.77
C LEU A 34 13.20 22.90 3.20
N ARG A 35 13.53 22.93 4.48
CA ARG A 35 14.87 23.33 4.95
C ARG A 35 15.93 22.33 4.46
N LYS A 36 17.19 22.75 4.44
CA LYS A 36 18.31 21.93 3.94
C LYS A 36 18.35 20.55 4.59
N ALA A 37 18.19 20.47 5.90
CA ALA A 37 18.12 19.19 6.64
C ALA A 37 16.99 18.28 6.17
N ALA A 38 15.79 18.82 6.01
CA ALA A 38 14.64 18.07 5.51
C ALA A 38 14.79 17.63 4.05
N ARG A 39 15.52 18.38 3.22
CA ARG A 39 15.83 17.97 1.83
C ARG A 39 16.75 16.74 1.78
N TYR A 40 17.75 16.68 2.65
CA TYR A 40 18.64 15.51 2.72
C TYR A 40 17.95 14.26 3.25
N ALA A 41 16.98 14.43 4.14
CA ALA A 41 16.19 13.33 4.67
C ALA A 41 15.23 12.72 3.65
N MET A 42 15.02 13.36 2.48
CA MET A 42 14.13 12.90 1.41
C MET A 42 12.73 12.52 1.92
N PRO A 43 11.91 13.50 2.34
CA PRO A 43 10.57 13.20 2.82
C PRO A 43 9.74 12.50 1.74
N VAL A 44 8.82 11.64 2.17
CA VAL A 44 7.89 10.91 1.31
C VAL A 44 6.45 11.07 1.84
N PRO A 45 5.42 10.79 1.03
CA PRO A 45 4.04 10.78 1.49
C PRO A 45 3.88 9.89 2.73
N GLY A 46 3.14 10.38 3.74
CA GLY A 46 2.95 9.71 5.03
C GLY A 46 3.97 10.05 6.11
N ASP A 47 5.11 10.68 5.76
CA ASP A 47 6.08 11.12 6.77
C ASP A 47 5.45 12.13 7.74
N LEU A 48 5.83 12.01 9.00
CA LEU A 48 5.56 13.02 10.02
C LEU A 48 6.72 14.00 10.06
N VAL A 49 6.38 15.28 10.09
CA VAL A 49 7.35 16.38 10.08
C VAL A 49 7.02 17.41 11.16
N SER A 50 8.04 18.09 11.62
CA SER A 50 7.90 19.34 12.34
C SER A 50 7.90 20.48 11.32
N ALA A 51 6.92 21.37 11.43
CA ALA A 51 6.79 22.53 10.55
C ALA A 51 6.55 23.81 11.36
N SER A 52 7.13 24.93 10.92
CA SER A 52 6.95 26.24 11.51
C SER A 52 6.34 27.21 10.49
N VAL A 53 5.60 28.18 11.00
CA VAL A 53 5.14 29.33 10.23
C VAL A 53 6.15 30.46 10.43
N ILE A 54 6.73 30.93 9.33
CA ILE A 54 7.64 32.07 9.32
C ILE A 54 6.93 33.32 8.79
N ALA A 55 7.66 34.42 8.61
CA ALA A 55 7.09 35.69 8.12
C ALA A 55 6.22 35.46 6.85
N ASP A 56 5.18 36.29 6.70
CA ASP A 56 4.22 36.25 5.57
C ASP A 56 3.46 34.92 5.44
N ASP A 57 3.13 34.28 6.56
CA ASP A 57 2.36 33.03 6.63
C ASP A 57 3.00 31.84 5.83
N ARG A 58 4.29 31.94 5.55
CA ARG A 58 5.03 30.88 4.86
C ARG A 58 5.31 29.73 5.81
N VAL A 59 5.02 28.51 5.36
CA VAL A 59 5.28 27.29 6.11
C VAL A 59 6.62 26.67 5.69
N VAL A 60 7.36 26.19 6.67
CA VAL A 60 8.66 25.54 6.45
C VAL A 60 8.69 24.23 7.21
N VAL A 61 9.11 23.17 6.52
CA VAL A 61 9.42 21.88 7.14
C VAL A 61 10.83 21.95 7.73
N ASP A 62 10.92 21.81 9.04
CA ASP A 62 12.16 21.92 9.80
C ASP A 62 12.91 20.58 9.90
N GLY A 63 12.18 19.49 10.11
CA GLY A 63 12.75 18.16 10.25
C GLY A 63 11.74 17.03 10.05
N LEU A 64 12.25 15.81 9.90
CA LEU A 64 11.47 14.56 9.86
C LEU A 64 11.49 13.89 11.23
N HIS A 65 10.34 13.32 11.60
CA HIS A 65 10.25 12.36 12.70
C HIS A 65 10.70 10.96 12.25
N PRO A 66 11.11 10.09 13.18
CA PRO A 66 11.40 8.70 12.87
C PRO A 66 10.21 8.01 12.21
N ARG A 67 10.48 7.20 11.20
CA ARG A 67 9.49 6.38 10.50
C ARG A 67 9.22 5.11 11.29
N GLY A 68 7.96 4.81 11.60
CA GLY A 68 7.55 3.52 12.15
C GLY A 68 7.49 2.44 11.06
N PHE A 69 7.17 2.85 9.83
CA PHE A 69 7.12 1.99 8.64
C PHE A 69 7.58 2.77 7.42
N ALA A 70 8.26 2.11 6.49
CA ALA A 70 8.65 2.69 5.22
C ALA A 70 8.45 1.70 4.06
N LEU A 71 7.53 2.04 3.16
CA LEU A 71 7.37 1.30 1.92
C LEU A 71 8.51 1.65 0.97
N ALA A 72 9.28 0.65 0.58
CA ALA A 72 10.43 0.81 -0.29
C ALA A 72 10.26 0.02 -1.59
N ARG A 73 10.86 0.54 -2.67
CA ARG A 73 10.95 -0.14 -3.96
C ARG A 73 12.42 -0.25 -4.37
N ARG A 74 12.84 -1.42 -4.83
CA ARG A 74 14.13 -1.58 -5.50
C ARG A 74 14.09 -0.88 -6.86
N THR A 75 15.08 -0.07 -7.14
CA THR A 75 15.29 0.56 -8.45
C THR A 75 16.43 -0.12 -9.18
N GLY A 76 16.52 0.08 -10.49
CA GLY A 76 17.66 -0.40 -11.28
C GLY A 76 19.00 -0.02 -10.63
N GLY A 77 19.94 -0.96 -10.55
CA GLY A 77 21.23 -0.77 -9.87
C GLY A 77 21.23 -1.07 -8.37
N GLY A 78 20.21 -1.79 -7.84
CA GLY A 78 20.17 -2.26 -6.45
C GLY A 78 19.88 -1.20 -5.39
N ARG A 79 19.57 0.03 -5.79
CA ARG A 79 19.21 1.12 -4.87
C ARG A 79 17.77 0.97 -4.41
N THR A 80 17.53 1.21 -3.13
CA THR A 80 16.20 1.25 -2.53
C THR A 80 15.68 2.67 -2.53
N LYS A 81 14.44 2.88 -2.99
CA LYS A 81 13.75 4.17 -2.92
C LYS A 81 12.51 4.02 -2.05
N ILE A 82 12.43 4.81 -0.98
CA ILE A 82 11.23 4.88 -0.14
C ILE A 82 10.15 5.64 -0.93
N MET A 83 8.93 5.08 -0.94
CA MET A 83 7.80 5.59 -1.70
C MET A 83 6.70 6.19 -0.81
N ALA A 84 6.50 5.63 0.38
CA ALA A 84 5.58 6.10 1.40
C ALA A 84 6.07 5.69 2.79
N ALA A 85 5.56 6.33 3.84
CA ALA A 85 5.92 6.01 5.21
C ALA A 85 4.70 6.09 6.15
N ASN A 86 4.83 5.46 7.32
CA ASN A 86 3.87 5.53 8.43
C ASN A 86 2.43 5.17 8.01
N VAL A 87 2.29 4.13 7.20
CA VAL A 87 1.02 3.51 6.85
C VAL A 87 0.82 2.25 7.67
N ASP A 88 -0.41 1.96 8.07
CA ASP A 88 -0.80 0.78 8.82
C ASP A 88 -1.65 -0.19 7.98
N THR A 89 -2.06 0.24 6.79
CA THR A 89 -2.93 -0.52 5.91
C THR A 89 -2.47 -0.41 4.46
N ILE A 90 -2.40 -1.54 3.76
CA ILE A 90 -2.21 -1.60 2.31
C ILE A 90 -3.55 -1.94 1.66
N ALA A 91 -4.19 -0.94 1.04
CA ALA A 91 -5.44 -1.09 0.30
C ALA A 91 -5.13 -1.52 -1.14
N ILE A 92 -5.26 -2.83 -1.40
CA ILE A 92 -4.94 -3.50 -2.66
C ILE A 92 -6.15 -3.39 -3.59
N VAL A 93 -6.04 -2.62 -4.67
CA VAL A 93 -7.10 -2.47 -5.66
C VAL A 93 -6.88 -3.43 -6.81
N ALA A 94 -7.84 -4.32 -7.02
CA ALA A 94 -7.83 -5.29 -8.10
C ALA A 94 -9.14 -5.23 -8.90
N ALA A 95 -9.04 -5.15 -10.21
CA ALA A 95 -10.19 -5.30 -11.09
C ALA A 95 -10.40 -6.78 -11.41
N LEU A 96 -11.67 -7.21 -11.47
CA LEU A 96 -11.99 -8.58 -11.88
C LEU A 96 -11.83 -8.78 -13.38
N VAL A 97 -12.08 -7.70 -14.15
CA VAL A 97 -11.95 -7.65 -15.60
C VAL A 97 -11.37 -6.30 -16.03
N ASP A 98 -10.69 -6.26 -17.17
CA ASP A 98 -10.17 -5.07 -17.85
C ASP A 98 -9.45 -4.03 -16.93
N PRO A 99 -8.25 -4.33 -16.47
CA PRO A 99 -7.46 -5.52 -16.77
C PRO A 99 -7.95 -6.75 -15.99
N PRO A 100 -7.63 -7.97 -16.45
CA PRO A 100 -8.00 -9.19 -15.75
C PRO A 100 -7.31 -9.26 -14.38
N LEU A 101 -7.95 -9.96 -13.44
CA LEU A 101 -7.41 -10.16 -12.10
C LEU A 101 -6.12 -10.98 -12.14
N HIS A 102 -5.04 -10.39 -11.66
CA HIS A 102 -3.75 -11.06 -11.48
C HIS A 102 -3.59 -11.52 -10.03
N PHE A 103 -3.95 -12.76 -9.73
CA PHE A 103 -3.85 -13.32 -8.39
C PHE A 103 -2.44 -13.23 -7.81
N ALA A 104 -1.40 -13.57 -8.58
CA ALA A 104 -0.01 -13.50 -8.13
C ALA A 104 0.40 -12.10 -7.65
N MET A 105 -0.08 -11.04 -8.31
CA MET A 105 0.17 -9.66 -7.86
C MET A 105 -0.54 -9.37 -6.53
N VAL A 106 -1.83 -9.74 -6.41
CA VAL A 106 -2.60 -9.52 -5.18
C VAL A 106 -1.95 -10.29 -4.02
N ASP A 107 -1.60 -11.55 -4.25
CA ASP A 107 -0.98 -12.42 -3.26
C ASP A 107 0.40 -11.92 -2.82
N ARG A 108 1.19 -11.38 -3.74
CA ARG A 108 2.48 -10.75 -3.43
C ARG A 108 2.30 -9.50 -2.55
N LEU A 109 1.26 -8.69 -2.81
CA LEU A 109 0.95 -7.52 -1.99
C LEU A 109 0.44 -7.90 -0.61
N VAL A 110 -0.35 -8.97 -0.50
CA VAL A 110 -0.76 -9.54 0.79
C VAL A 110 0.46 -10.06 1.55
N ALA A 111 1.33 -10.83 0.91
CA ALA A 111 2.57 -11.32 1.51
C ALA A 111 3.49 -10.17 1.96
N PHE A 112 3.60 -9.11 1.15
CA PHE A 112 4.34 -7.90 1.50
C PHE A 112 3.76 -7.21 2.74
N ALA A 113 2.44 -7.09 2.82
CA ALA A 113 1.78 -6.50 3.99
C ALA A 113 2.06 -7.33 5.25
N VAL A 114 1.97 -8.67 5.15
CA VAL A 114 2.29 -9.59 6.26
C VAL A 114 3.76 -9.48 6.68
N GLN A 115 4.69 -9.38 5.72
CA GLN A 115 6.13 -9.25 6.00
C GLN A 115 6.48 -8.01 6.82
N HIS A 116 5.69 -6.95 6.66
CA HIS A 116 5.93 -5.66 7.30
C HIS A 116 4.96 -5.33 8.45
N ASP A 117 4.18 -6.30 8.92
CA ASP A 117 3.16 -6.11 9.98
C ASP A 117 2.15 -5.00 9.66
N VAL A 118 1.81 -4.85 8.37
CA VAL A 118 0.82 -3.89 7.88
C VAL A 118 -0.44 -4.64 7.46
N ALA A 119 -1.62 -4.14 7.81
CA ALA A 119 -2.88 -4.81 7.50
C ALA A 119 -3.17 -4.80 5.98
N PRO A 120 -3.39 -5.94 5.33
CA PRO A 120 -3.91 -5.98 3.97
C PRO A 120 -5.41 -5.70 3.94
N LEU A 121 -5.88 -4.97 2.92
CA LEU A 121 -7.30 -4.75 2.60
C LEU A 121 -7.48 -4.91 1.10
N LEU A 122 -8.27 -5.89 0.66
CA LEU A 122 -8.53 -6.10 -0.76
C LEU A 122 -9.79 -5.35 -1.21
N LEU A 123 -9.64 -4.52 -2.23
CA LEU A 123 -10.71 -3.74 -2.85
C LEU A 123 -10.97 -4.30 -4.26
N LEU A 124 -12.07 -5.05 -4.43
CA LEU A 124 -12.45 -5.64 -5.70
C LEU A 124 -13.31 -4.66 -6.51
N MET A 125 -12.88 -4.41 -7.72
CA MET A 125 -13.49 -3.47 -8.66
C MET A 125 -14.12 -4.18 -9.84
N LYS A 126 -15.06 -3.49 -10.50
CA LYS A 126 -15.70 -3.94 -11.76
C LYS A 126 -16.44 -5.26 -11.63
N ALA A 127 -17.05 -5.53 -10.49
CA ALA A 127 -17.93 -6.67 -10.28
C ALA A 127 -19.20 -6.58 -11.16
N ASP A 128 -19.62 -5.37 -11.52
CA ASP A 128 -20.70 -5.09 -12.49
C ASP A 128 -20.43 -5.70 -13.88
N LEU A 129 -19.16 -5.77 -14.28
CA LEU A 129 -18.74 -6.35 -15.56
C LEU A 129 -18.46 -7.86 -15.47
N ALA A 130 -17.93 -8.33 -14.32
CA ALA A 130 -17.57 -9.74 -14.11
C ALA A 130 -18.74 -10.60 -13.59
N GLY A 131 -19.77 -9.97 -13.04
CA GLY A 131 -20.86 -10.61 -12.31
C GLY A 131 -20.57 -10.71 -10.81
N GLU A 132 -21.56 -10.37 -9.98
CA GLU A 132 -21.46 -10.34 -8.51
C GLU A 132 -21.05 -11.70 -7.93
N ALA A 133 -21.55 -12.81 -8.51
CA ALA A 133 -21.18 -14.16 -8.05
C ALA A 133 -19.69 -14.47 -8.26
N ALA A 134 -19.07 -13.94 -9.32
CA ALA A 134 -17.63 -14.08 -9.55
C ALA A 134 -16.83 -13.25 -8.53
N ALA A 135 -17.28 -12.02 -8.25
CA ALA A 135 -16.69 -11.17 -7.23
C ALA A 135 -16.74 -11.81 -5.85
N GLU A 136 -17.90 -12.38 -5.48
CA GLU A 136 -18.08 -12.99 -4.16
C GLU A 136 -17.25 -14.28 -3.99
N ARG A 137 -17.06 -15.08 -5.05
CA ARG A 137 -16.12 -16.23 -5.01
C ARG A 137 -14.70 -15.79 -4.68
N VAL A 138 -14.21 -14.72 -5.32
CA VAL A 138 -12.88 -14.16 -5.03
C VAL A 138 -12.83 -13.61 -3.62
N ALA A 139 -13.85 -12.82 -3.22
CA ALA A 139 -13.93 -12.24 -1.89
C ALA A 139 -13.90 -13.31 -0.79
N THR A 140 -14.68 -14.38 -0.95
CA THR A 140 -14.74 -15.50 -0.01
C THR A 140 -13.37 -16.19 0.12
N ALA A 141 -12.63 -16.38 -1.00
CA ALA A 141 -11.31 -16.99 -0.96
C ALA A 141 -10.31 -16.19 -0.10
N TYR A 142 -10.31 -14.86 -0.22
CA TYR A 142 -9.42 -14.02 0.58
C TYR A 142 -9.89 -13.83 2.02
N ARG A 143 -11.19 -13.76 2.27
CA ARG A 143 -11.73 -13.70 3.65
C ARG A 143 -11.40 -14.95 4.47
N ARG A 144 -11.30 -16.13 3.83
CA ARG A 144 -10.88 -17.38 4.49
C ARG A 144 -9.44 -17.36 5.01
N ILE A 145 -8.62 -16.45 4.52
CA ILE A 145 -7.24 -16.24 4.94
C ILE A 145 -7.08 -14.92 5.71
N ASP A 146 -8.15 -14.47 6.38
CA ASP A 146 -8.19 -13.27 7.21
C ASP A 146 -7.83 -11.96 6.49
N VAL A 147 -7.99 -11.90 5.17
CA VAL A 147 -7.87 -10.67 4.39
C VAL A 147 -9.26 -10.04 4.22
N PRO A 148 -9.51 -8.87 4.81
CA PRO A 148 -10.75 -8.14 4.59
C PRO A 148 -10.94 -7.80 3.12
N VAL A 149 -12.16 -7.98 2.60
CA VAL A 149 -12.49 -7.71 1.20
C VAL A 149 -13.75 -6.86 1.08
N LEU A 150 -13.65 -5.79 0.33
CA LEU A 150 -14.78 -4.96 -0.09
C LEU A 150 -14.96 -5.02 -1.60
N ILE A 151 -16.21 -5.21 -2.05
CA ILE A 151 -16.59 -5.10 -3.46
C ILE A 151 -17.12 -3.68 -3.67
N LEU A 152 -16.48 -2.95 -4.57
CA LEU A 152 -16.71 -1.52 -4.76
C LEU A 152 -17.24 -1.19 -6.16
N HIS A 153 -18.24 -0.33 -6.19
CA HIS A 153 -18.77 0.31 -7.41
C HIS A 153 -18.78 1.84 -7.22
N PRO A 154 -17.62 2.50 -7.27
CA PRO A 154 -17.49 3.91 -6.88
C PRO A 154 -18.41 4.87 -7.65
N LYS A 155 -18.68 4.58 -8.94
CA LYS A 155 -19.59 5.38 -9.77
C LYS A 155 -21.06 5.31 -9.29
N ALA A 156 -21.45 4.19 -8.69
CA ALA A 156 -22.79 3.97 -8.13
C ALA A 156 -22.84 4.25 -6.61
N GLY A 157 -21.71 4.65 -6.00
CA GLY A 157 -21.61 4.87 -4.55
C GLY A 157 -21.64 3.59 -3.70
N ARG A 158 -21.77 2.39 -4.33
CA ARG A 158 -21.87 1.13 -3.58
C ARG A 158 -20.52 0.73 -2.96
N GLY A 159 -20.55 0.35 -1.69
CA GLY A 159 -19.40 -0.07 -0.91
C GLY A 159 -18.49 1.06 -0.43
N ILE A 160 -18.79 2.33 -0.77
CA ILE A 160 -17.95 3.48 -0.37
C ILE A 160 -18.10 3.77 1.11
N GLU A 161 -19.29 3.66 1.67
CA GLU A 161 -19.50 3.85 3.12
C GLU A 161 -18.78 2.78 3.93
N GLY A 162 -18.88 1.51 3.57
CA GLY A 162 -18.11 0.43 4.20
C GLY A 162 -16.58 0.64 4.05
N LEU A 163 -16.14 1.24 2.95
CA LEU A 163 -14.73 1.61 2.81
C LEU A 163 -14.35 2.75 3.77
N ARG A 164 -15.22 3.75 3.99
CA ARG A 164 -15.00 4.80 4.98
C ARG A 164 -14.87 4.23 6.38
N GLU A 165 -15.80 3.36 6.77
CA GLU A 165 -15.78 2.67 8.07
C GLU A 165 -14.48 1.89 8.30
N VAL A 166 -14.04 1.12 7.31
CA VAL A 166 -12.79 0.35 7.41
C VAL A 166 -11.55 1.25 7.44
N LEU A 167 -11.58 2.41 6.77
CA LEU A 167 -10.48 3.37 6.74
C LEU A 167 -10.51 4.37 7.91
N ALA A 168 -11.57 4.40 8.72
CA ALA A 168 -11.67 5.29 9.87
C ALA A 168 -10.46 5.11 10.81
N ALA A 169 -9.80 6.22 11.15
CA ALA A 169 -8.57 6.29 11.94
C ALA A 169 -7.38 5.45 11.40
N ARG A 170 -7.45 4.95 10.16
CA ARG A 170 -6.35 4.21 9.53
C ARG A 170 -5.55 5.08 8.57
N HIS A 171 -4.29 4.70 8.41
CA HIS A 171 -3.36 5.32 7.48
C HIS A 171 -3.07 4.36 6.33
N ALA A 172 -3.84 4.49 5.25
CA ALA A 172 -3.82 3.50 4.18
C ALA A 172 -3.05 3.98 2.95
N LEU A 173 -2.33 3.04 2.32
CA LEU A 173 -1.73 3.22 1.00
C LEU A 173 -2.54 2.47 -0.04
N LEU A 174 -3.00 3.17 -1.07
CA LEU A 174 -3.74 2.59 -2.20
C LEU A 174 -2.76 2.07 -3.24
N VAL A 175 -2.80 0.78 -3.51
CA VAL A 175 -1.91 0.11 -4.45
C VAL A 175 -2.71 -0.71 -5.47
N GLY A 176 -2.15 -0.93 -6.65
CA GLY A 176 -2.78 -1.72 -7.72
C GLY A 176 -2.35 -1.25 -9.09
N ASN A 177 -2.59 -2.07 -10.11
CA ASN A 177 -2.20 -1.80 -11.48
C ASN A 177 -2.86 -0.53 -12.06
N SER A 178 -2.35 -0.05 -13.19
CA SER A 178 -3.03 1.00 -13.93
C SER A 178 -4.38 0.50 -14.45
N GLY A 179 -5.39 1.38 -14.45
CA GLY A 179 -6.72 1.05 -14.98
C GLY A 179 -7.65 0.26 -14.05
N VAL A 180 -7.20 -0.20 -12.89
CA VAL A 180 -8.05 -0.97 -11.93
C VAL A 180 -9.11 -0.13 -11.21
N GLY A 181 -9.02 1.22 -11.26
CA GLY A 181 -10.05 2.10 -10.69
C GLY A 181 -9.61 2.89 -9.44
N LYS A 182 -8.32 2.94 -9.09
CA LYS A 182 -7.80 3.72 -7.94
C LYS A 182 -8.32 5.17 -7.90
N SER A 183 -8.23 5.88 -9.01
CA SER A 183 -8.71 7.27 -9.09
C SER A 183 -10.24 7.41 -8.94
N SER A 184 -11.01 6.36 -9.20
CA SER A 184 -12.46 6.35 -8.99
C SER A 184 -12.79 6.20 -7.50
N ILE A 185 -12.06 5.36 -6.77
CA ILE A 185 -12.16 5.22 -5.32
C ILE A 185 -11.82 6.56 -4.68
N PHE A 186 -10.69 7.16 -5.07
CA PHE A 186 -10.22 8.42 -4.53
C PHE A 186 -11.25 9.54 -4.68
N ARG A 187 -11.86 9.67 -5.87
CA ARG A 187 -12.94 10.65 -6.12
C ARG A 187 -14.20 10.37 -5.31
N ALA A 188 -14.58 9.10 -5.19
CA ALA A 188 -15.79 8.72 -4.45
C ALA A 188 -15.66 8.98 -2.94
N LEU A 189 -14.45 8.96 -2.40
CA LEU A 189 -14.17 9.33 -1.02
C LEU A 189 -14.14 10.86 -0.79
N GLY A 190 -14.41 11.67 -1.82
CA GLY A 190 -14.35 13.12 -1.73
C GLY A 190 -12.92 13.68 -1.82
N GLY A 191 -12.00 12.85 -2.27
CA GLY A 191 -10.64 13.28 -2.57
C GLY A 191 -10.65 14.29 -3.71
N ILE A 192 -10.63 15.55 -3.35
CA ILE A 192 -10.19 16.62 -4.25
C ILE A 192 -8.72 16.26 -4.47
N GLY A 193 -8.40 15.87 -5.71
CA GLY A 193 -7.00 15.67 -6.04
C GLY A 193 -6.28 16.96 -5.66
N ILE A 194 -5.49 16.93 -4.58
CA ILE A 194 -4.48 17.95 -4.38
C ILE A 194 -3.47 17.68 -5.49
N VAL A 195 -3.86 18.05 -6.69
CA VAL A 195 -2.93 18.32 -7.78
C VAL A 195 -2.32 19.66 -7.37
N GLY A 196 -1.47 19.62 -6.35
CA GLY A 196 -0.53 20.68 -6.16
C GLY A 196 0.30 20.68 -7.43
N ASP A 197 0.15 21.72 -8.24
CA ASP A 197 0.98 21.94 -9.40
C ASP A 197 2.41 22.20 -8.90
N LEU A 198 3.10 21.10 -8.51
CA LEU A 198 4.52 21.13 -8.14
C LEU A 198 5.38 21.53 -9.33
N SER A 199 4.79 21.60 -10.55
CA SER A 199 5.46 22.02 -11.78
C SER A 199 5.88 23.50 -11.74
N ARG A 200 5.22 24.33 -10.94
CA ARG A 200 5.60 25.76 -10.78
C ARG A 200 6.92 25.97 -10.04
N PHE A 201 7.43 24.96 -9.32
CA PHE A 201 8.65 25.07 -8.51
C PHE A 201 9.89 24.36 -9.08
N GLY A 202 9.86 23.92 -10.33
CA GLY A 202 11.03 23.32 -10.96
C GLY A 202 10.88 23.16 -12.46
N ARG A 203 11.49 24.04 -13.25
CA ARG A 203 11.77 23.79 -14.67
C ARG A 203 12.70 22.59 -14.77
N GLY A 204 12.15 21.42 -15.09
CA GLY A 204 12.96 20.20 -15.26
C GLY A 204 12.07 19.02 -15.61
N ARG A 205 12.27 18.51 -16.80
CA ARG A 205 11.61 17.39 -17.47
C ARG A 205 11.41 16.18 -16.54
N GLN A 206 10.13 15.72 -16.45
CA GLN A 206 9.69 14.37 -16.08
C GLN A 206 10.07 13.82 -14.70
N THR A 207 9.14 13.92 -13.79
CA THR A 207 8.44 12.79 -13.16
C THR A 207 7.30 13.39 -12.33
N THR A 208 6.12 13.44 -12.90
CA THR A 208 4.88 13.77 -12.19
C THR A 208 4.52 12.57 -11.31
N THR A 209 5.19 12.44 -10.20
CA THR A 209 4.75 11.53 -9.13
C THR A 209 3.89 12.38 -8.20
N SER A 210 2.69 12.72 -8.65
CA SER A 210 1.70 13.37 -7.82
C SER A 210 1.07 12.32 -6.90
N ALA A 211 1.66 12.09 -5.73
CA ALA A 211 0.93 11.38 -4.69
C ALA A 211 -0.29 12.22 -4.30
N ARG A 212 -1.41 11.57 -4.06
CA ARG A 212 -2.65 12.19 -3.64
C ARG A 212 -3.00 11.67 -2.26
N LEU A 213 -3.63 12.50 -1.44
CA LEU A 213 -4.12 12.11 -0.14
C LEU A 213 -5.59 12.53 -0.01
N VAL A 214 -6.41 11.65 0.58
CA VAL A 214 -7.75 12.00 1.06
C VAL A 214 -7.83 11.66 2.53
N ARG A 215 -8.41 12.57 3.33
CA ARG A 215 -8.77 12.29 4.73
C ARG A 215 -10.05 11.47 4.77
N VAL A 216 -10.09 10.49 5.65
CA VAL A 216 -11.25 9.64 5.89
C VAL A 216 -11.39 9.45 7.39
N ASP A 217 -12.35 10.11 8.01
CA ASP A 217 -12.79 9.93 9.40
C ASP A 217 -11.66 9.69 10.43
N GLY A 218 -10.73 10.66 10.50
CA GLY A 218 -9.56 10.60 11.39
C GLY A 218 -8.34 9.87 10.83
N GLY A 219 -8.50 9.16 9.72
CA GLY A 219 -7.43 8.52 8.97
C GLY A 219 -7.10 9.23 7.66
N PHE A 220 -6.33 8.57 6.80
CA PHE A 220 -6.07 9.03 5.44
C PHE A 220 -5.80 7.87 4.48
N LEU A 221 -6.06 8.15 3.21
CA LEU A 221 -5.70 7.27 2.09
C LEU A 221 -4.72 8.01 1.19
N ILE A 222 -3.56 7.41 0.95
CA ILE A 222 -2.56 7.89 -0.01
C ILE A 222 -2.70 7.12 -1.31
N ASP A 223 -2.86 7.82 -2.45
CA ASP A 223 -2.72 7.23 -3.78
C ASP A 223 -1.26 7.36 -4.23
N SER A 224 -0.60 6.24 -4.43
CA SER A 224 0.77 6.20 -4.91
C SER A 224 0.79 5.82 -6.39
N PRO A 225 1.00 6.78 -7.30
CA PRO A 225 1.10 6.49 -8.73
C PRO A 225 2.38 5.68 -9.00
N GLY A 226 2.24 4.61 -9.79
CA GLY A 226 3.38 3.89 -10.37
C GLY A 226 4.08 2.89 -9.44
N ILE A 227 3.43 2.42 -8.39
CA ILE A 227 3.94 1.27 -7.63
C ILE A 227 3.43 0.00 -8.31
N GLY A 228 4.07 -0.39 -9.42
CA GLY A 228 3.75 -1.64 -10.14
C GLY A 228 4.53 -2.86 -9.69
N GLU A 229 5.63 -2.67 -8.99
CA GLU A 229 6.51 -3.75 -8.57
C GLU A 229 6.87 -3.62 -7.09
N PHE A 230 6.13 -4.35 -6.25
CA PHE A 230 6.52 -4.61 -4.87
C PHE A 230 7.45 -5.82 -4.87
N ALA A 231 8.69 -5.61 -4.50
CA ALA A 231 9.58 -6.71 -4.17
C ALA A 231 9.44 -6.99 -2.68
N LEU A 232 9.25 -8.25 -2.33
CA LEU A 232 9.44 -8.71 -0.96
C LEU A 232 10.89 -8.45 -0.55
N ASP A 233 11.10 -8.20 0.74
CA ASP A 233 12.46 -8.15 1.26
C ASP A 233 13.09 -9.55 1.12
N PRO A 234 14.41 -9.63 0.83
CA PRO A 234 15.09 -10.91 0.73
C PRO A 234 14.90 -11.72 2.01
N MET A 235 14.47 -12.96 1.86
CA MET A 235 14.27 -13.89 2.95
C MET A 235 14.65 -15.31 2.50
N PRO A 236 15.01 -16.22 3.43
CA PRO A 236 15.15 -17.63 3.11
C PRO A 236 13.84 -18.20 2.57
N ALA A 237 13.92 -19.08 1.56
CA ALA A 237 12.74 -19.71 0.98
C ALA A 237 11.88 -20.47 2.01
N THR A 238 12.48 -20.98 3.07
CA THR A 238 11.81 -21.63 4.21
C THR A 238 10.92 -20.68 5.02
N GLU A 239 11.20 -19.37 4.97
CA GLU A 239 10.41 -18.35 5.67
C GLU A 239 9.25 -17.84 4.81
N ALA A 240 9.32 -17.95 3.50
CA ALA A 240 8.32 -17.43 2.59
C ALA A 240 6.91 -18.04 2.82
N ALA A 241 6.83 -19.30 3.25
CA ALA A 241 5.56 -19.95 3.57
C ALA A 241 4.81 -19.25 4.74
N TRP A 242 5.53 -18.60 5.66
CA TRP A 242 4.94 -17.90 6.78
C TRP A 242 4.21 -16.60 6.38
N LEU A 243 4.46 -16.10 5.17
CA LEU A 243 3.73 -14.96 4.59
C LEU A 243 2.35 -15.38 4.07
N PHE A 244 2.10 -16.68 3.91
CA PHE A 244 0.83 -17.27 3.49
C PHE A 244 0.16 -17.90 4.71
N VAL A 245 -0.80 -17.20 5.31
CA VAL A 245 -1.43 -17.58 6.58
C VAL A 245 -1.94 -19.02 6.58
N GLU A 246 -2.56 -19.43 5.48
CA GLU A 246 -3.11 -20.75 5.27
C GLU A 246 -2.06 -21.88 5.19
N MET A 247 -0.80 -21.53 4.94
CA MET A 247 0.30 -22.51 4.87
C MET A 247 0.95 -22.75 6.23
N ARG A 248 0.76 -21.85 7.20
CA ARG A 248 1.44 -21.91 8.50
C ARG A 248 1.18 -23.22 9.25
N ALA A 249 -0.09 -23.59 9.40
CA ALA A 249 -0.47 -24.83 10.11
C ALA A 249 -0.01 -26.10 9.38
N PRO A 250 -0.21 -26.28 8.05
CA PRO A 250 0.37 -27.39 7.31
C PRO A 250 1.90 -27.43 7.38
N ALA A 251 2.61 -26.30 7.27
CA ALA A 251 4.06 -26.24 7.26
C ALA A 251 4.69 -26.87 8.52
N THR A 252 4.05 -26.73 9.69
CA THR A 252 4.54 -27.35 10.94
C THR A 252 4.47 -28.86 10.95
N ARG A 253 3.72 -29.48 10.01
CA ARG A 253 3.55 -30.94 9.89
C ARG A 253 4.43 -31.56 8.81
N CYS A 254 5.27 -30.77 8.12
CA CYS A 254 6.19 -31.29 7.13
C CYS A 254 7.24 -32.21 7.78
N ARG A 255 7.66 -33.24 7.03
CA ARG A 255 8.70 -34.16 7.49
C ARG A 255 10.05 -33.49 7.72
N PHE A 256 10.39 -32.49 6.91
CA PHE A 256 11.67 -31.78 6.96
C PHE A 256 11.47 -30.37 7.54
N ALA A 257 12.32 -29.99 8.47
CA ALA A 257 12.29 -28.66 9.09
C ALA A 257 12.64 -27.52 8.11
N ASP A 258 13.42 -27.84 7.06
CA ASP A 258 13.85 -26.93 6.00
C ASP A 258 13.02 -27.09 4.70
N CYS A 259 11.82 -27.66 4.82
CA CYS A 259 10.93 -27.88 3.68
C CYS A 259 10.59 -26.55 2.97
N ARG A 260 10.86 -26.50 1.69
CA ARG A 260 10.52 -25.36 0.83
C ARG A 260 9.14 -25.51 0.18
N HIS A 261 8.46 -26.64 0.44
CA HIS A 261 7.15 -26.99 -0.08
C HIS A 261 7.04 -27.04 -1.62
N LEU A 262 8.14 -27.31 -2.32
CA LEU A 262 8.21 -27.40 -3.79
C LEU A 262 8.15 -28.83 -4.29
N SER A 263 9.15 -29.65 -3.94
CA SER A 263 9.32 -31.01 -4.43
C SER A 263 9.61 -32.05 -3.34
N GLU A 264 9.72 -31.60 -2.10
CA GLU A 264 10.08 -32.48 -0.98
C GLU A 264 9.02 -33.58 -0.78
N PRO A 265 9.44 -34.82 -0.50
CA PRO A 265 8.52 -35.89 -0.18
C PRO A 265 7.82 -35.64 1.16
N ASP A 266 6.60 -36.15 1.29
CA ASP A 266 5.78 -36.05 2.50
C ASP A 266 5.58 -34.59 2.95
N CYS A 267 5.43 -33.67 2.00
CA CYS A 267 5.16 -32.25 2.27
C CYS A 267 3.69 -32.02 2.61
N ALA A 268 3.39 -31.65 3.85
CA ALA A 268 2.03 -31.42 4.31
C ALA A 268 1.35 -30.20 3.64
N VAL A 269 2.11 -29.18 3.22
CA VAL A 269 1.57 -28.06 2.45
C VAL A 269 1.07 -28.52 1.08
N ARG A 270 1.83 -29.35 0.37
CA ARG A 270 1.40 -29.91 -0.93
C ARG A 270 0.17 -30.81 -0.78
N GLN A 271 0.13 -31.64 0.27
CA GLN A 271 -1.06 -32.43 0.58
C GLN A 271 -2.29 -31.55 0.85
N ALA A 272 -2.11 -30.44 1.58
CA ALA A 272 -3.19 -29.46 1.82
C ALA A 272 -3.68 -28.79 0.52
N VAL A 273 -2.82 -28.61 -0.47
CA VAL A 273 -3.23 -28.15 -1.82
C VAL A 273 -4.01 -29.24 -2.55
N GLU A 274 -3.55 -30.51 -2.52
CA GLU A 274 -4.21 -31.64 -3.16
C GLU A 274 -5.61 -31.89 -2.60
N THR A 275 -5.81 -31.70 -1.29
CA THR A 275 -7.11 -31.83 -0.62
C THR A 275 -8.01 -30.59 -0.73
N GLY A 276 -7.50 -29.48 -1.30
CA GLY A 276 -8.22 -28.21 -1.43
C GLY A 276 -8.33 -27.39 -0.14
N GLU A 277 -7.59 -27.76 0.92
CA GLU A 277 -7.43 -26.94 2.13
C GLU A 277 -6.73 -25.62 1.79
N ILE A 278 -5.70 -25.67 0.93
CA ILE A 278 -5.03 -24.51 0.35
C ILE A 278 -5.44 -24.38 -1.12
N ALA A 279 -5.86 -23.19 -1.52
CA ALA A 279 -6.23 -22.91 -2.91
C ALA A 279 -5.00 -23.07 -3.85
N ALA A 280 -5.17 -23.80 -4.96
CA ALA A 280 -4.11 -24.04 -5.93
C ALA A 280 -3.52 -22.73 -6.50
N SER A 281 -4.36 -21.68 -6.68
CA SER A 281 -3.91 -20.36 -7.14
C SER A 281 -2.97 -19.69 -6.12
N ARG A 282 -3.26 -19.81 -4.84
CA ARG A 282 -2.42 -19.28 -3.76
C ARG A 282 -1.07 -19.98 -3.69
N TYR A 283 -1.10 -21.32 -3.82
CA TYR A 283 0.13 -22.10 -3.89
C TYR A 283 0.97 -21.77 -5.15
N ALA A 284 0.32 -21.52 -6.29
CA ALA A 284 1.01 -21.05 -7.49
C ALA A 284 1.72 -19.72 -7.26
N SER A 285 1.04 -18.74 -6.61
CA SER A 285 1.64 -17.45 -6.25
C SER A 285 2.82 -17.61 -5.27
N TYR A 286 2.70 -18.52 -4.30
CA TYR A 286 3.80 -18.86 -3.39
C TYR A 286 5.03 -19.37 -4.17
N ARG A 287 4.82 -20.31 -5.10
CA ARG A 287 5.90 -20.85 -5.93
C ARG A 287 6.60 -19.76 -6.75
N GLU A 288 5.85 -18.87 -7.37
CA GLU A 288 6.43 -17.73 -8.11
C GLU A 288 7.34 -16.85 -7.23
N ILE A 289 7.00 -16.69 -5.95
CA ILE A 289 7.82 -15.93 -5.01
C ILE A 289 9.11 -16.69 -4.68
N VAL A 290 9.02 -17.98 -4.37
CA VAL A 290 10.16 -18.78 -3.91
C VAL A 290 11.09 -19.18 -5.05
N GLU A 291 10.58 -19.35 -6.26
CA GLU A 291 11.35 -19.69 -7.46
C GLU A 291 11.91 -18.46 -8.19
N ALA A 292 11.56 -17.24 -7.74
CA ALA A 292 12.06 -16.02 -8.35
C ALA A 292 13.58 -15.88 -8.17
N PRO A 293 14.33 -15.43 -9.20
CA PRO A 293 15.77 -15.19 -9.07
C PRO A 293 16.06 -14.17 -7.98
N GLY A 294 16.75 -14.57 -6.92
CA GLY A 294 17.15 -13.71 -5.80
C GLY A 294 16.18 -13.68 -4.62
N ALA A 295 15.27 -14.68 -4.54
CA ALA A 295 14.53 -14.96 -3.33
C ALA A 295 15.38 -15.70 -2.30
#